data_ee9da04a02bac534f9d9659706b08932
#
_entry.id   ee9da04a02bac534f9d9659706b08932
#
_cell.length_a   1.000
_cell.length_b   1.000
_cell.length_c   1.000
_cell.angle_alpha   90.00
_cell.angle_beta   90.00
_cell.angle_gamma   90.00
#
_symmetry.space_group_name_H-M   'P 1'
#
loop_
_entity.id
_entity.type
_entity.pdbx_description
1 polymer ?
#
loop_
_entity_poly.entity_id
_entity_poly.type
_entity_poly.pdbx_seq_one_letter_code
_entity_poly.pdbx_strand_id
1 'polypeptide(L)'
;EEASYFLIVDKNNFKFFGTAQDHKRVRENDKGPNTGGMGAYSPAPIVDENIEKKIINKIVRPTLNALKKKKKPYKGFLYVGLMIKKNEPYLIEFNVRMGDPECQVILPRLKSDLLKIIKNTVSDKLKVTPINWKKNKCMTVVLCSKGYPGKYLKNKIIKNINKIKLKKNETIFHAGTRLQNNAVFSNGGRVLNFTSSGENFLNVRKNILRLIKKL
;
A
#
# COMPACT_ATOMS: atom_id res chain seq x y z
N GLU A 1 -16.07 1.22 -6.59
CA GLU A 1 -14.87 0.49 -6.12
C GLU A 1 -14.03 1.38 -5.22
N GLU A 2 -13.40 0.78 -4.20
CA GLU A 2 -12.46 1.50 -3.34
C GLU A 2 -11.12 1.71 -4.06
N ALA A 3 -10.46 2.82 -3.77
CA ALA A 3 -9.11 3.13 -4.22
C ALA A 3 -8.36 3.95 -3.18
N SER A 4 -7.05 3.74 -3.11
CA SER A 4 -6.13 4.50 -2.27
C SER A 4 -5.29 5.43 -3.12
N TYR A 5 -5.32 6.72 -2.83
CA TYR A 5 -4.52 7.75 -3.50
C TYR A 5 -3.54 8.35 -2.50
N PHE A 6 -2.26 8.30 -2.82
CA PHE A 6 -1.21 8.74 -1.91
C PHE A 6 -0.54 10.01 -2.42
N LEU A 7 -0.25 10.88 -1.47
CA LEU A 7 0.49 12.11 -1.67
C LEU A 7 1.64 12.19 -0.67
N ILE A 8 2.69 12.88 -1.04
CA ILE A 8 3.64 13.45 -0.10
C ILE A 8 3.47 14.96 -0.12
N VAL A 9 3.46 15.58 1.05
CA VAL A 9 3.06 16.98 1.26
C VAL A 9 4.13 17.68 2.09
N ASP A 10 4.58 18.86 1.66
CA ASP A 10 5.31 19.82 2.49
C ASP A 10 4.43 21.05 2.83
N LYS A 11 4.96 22.01 3.52
CA LYS A 11 4.22 23.21 3.94
C LYS A 11 3.46 23.90 2.80
N ASN A 12 3.98 23.88 1.57
CA ASN A 12 3.50 24.68 0.45
C ASN A 12 3.04 23.86 -0.76
N ASN A 13 3.52 22.64 -0.89
CA ASN A 13 3.35 21.81 -2.07
C ASN A 13 2.92 20.39 -1.71
N PHE A 14 2.34 19.72 -2.67
CA PHE A 14 2.14 18.27 -2.62
C PHE A 14 2.56 17.64 -3.94
N LYS A 15 2.95 16.38 -3.90
CA LYS A 15 3.23 15.55 -5.07
C LYS A 15 2.55 14.20 -4.95
N PHE A 16 2.15 13.67 -6.09
CA PHE A 16 1.65 12.31 -6.22
C PHE A 16 2.68 11.30 -5.71
N PHE A 17 2.23 10.36 -4.89
CA PHE A 17 3.07 9.32 -4.30
C PHE A 17 2.55 7.89 -4.55
N GLY A 18 1.65 7.71 -5.49
CA GLY A 18 1.16 6.41 -5.93
C GLY A 18 -0.33 6.19 -5.69
N THR A 19 -0.84 5.17 -6.36
CA THR A 19 -2.19 4.64 -6.13
C THR A 19 -2.14 3.15 -5.88
N ALA A 20 -3.10 2.65 -5.13
CA ALA A 20 -3.32 1.22 -4.93
C ALA A 20 -4.81 0.91 -4.80
N GLN A 21 -5.17 -0.34 -5.04
CA GLN A 21 -6.45 -0.89 -4.59
C GLN A 21 -6.18 -1.95 -3.53
N ASP A 22 -6.77 -1.77 -2.36
CA ASP A 22 -6.72 -2.70 -1.23
C ASP A 22 -7.98 -3.57 -1.23
N HIS A 23 -7.82 -4.84 -0.88
CA HIS A 23 -8.90 -5.82 -0.73
C HIS A 23 -9.14 -6.10 0.75
N LYS A 24 -10.16 -5.46 1.32
CA LYS A 24 -10.43 -5.50 2.77
C LYS A 24 -11.25 -6.70 3.20
N ARG A 25 -12.05 -7.30 2.31
CA ARG A 25 -12.89 -8.44 2.66
C ARG A 25 -12.11 -9.74 2.72
N VAL A 26 -12.39 -10.57 3.74
CA VAL A 26 -11.61 -11.78 4.01
C VAL A 26 -11.88 -12.93 3.03
N ARG A 27 -13.04 -12.94 2.36
CA ARG A 27 -13.46 -14.00 1.44
C ARG A 27 -13.43 -13.55 0.00
N GLU A 28 -13.48 -14.51 -0.91
CA GLU A 28 -13.58 -14.26 -2.35
C GLU A 28 -14.83 -13.46 -2.71
N ASN A 29 -14.75 -12.77 -3.88
CA ASN A 29 -15.84 -11.93 -4.42
C ASN A 29 -16.27 -10.81 -3.46
N ASP A 30 -15.33 -10.21 -2.76
CA ASP A 30 -15.53 -9.09 -1.84
C ASP A 30 -16.59 -9.39 -0.76
N LYS A 31 -16.55 -10.61 -0.20
CA LYS A 31 -17.47 -11.08 0.82
C LYS A 31 -16.80 -11.27 2.19
N GLY A 32 -17.64 -11.39 3.22
CA GLY A 32 -17.20 -11.62 4.61
C GLY A 32 -16.85 -10.35 5.36
N PRO A 33 -16.32 -10.45 6.58
CA PRO A 33 -15.96 -9.32 7.41
C PRO A 33 -14.82 -8.51 6.83
N ASN A 34 -14.78 -7.22 7.15
CA ASN A 34 -13.65 -6.33 6.87
C ASN A 34 -12.42 -6.73 7.67
N THR A 35 -11.26 -6.50 7.09
CA THR A 35 -9.94 -6.75 7.66
C THR A 35 -9.09 -5.49 7.56
N GLY A 36 -7.83 -5.58 7.99
CA GLY A 36 -6.84 -4.53 7.75
C GLY A 36 -6.24 -4.54 6.33
N GLY A 37 -6.77 -5.34 5.40
CA GLY A 37 -6.27 -5.57 4.04
C GLY A 37 -5.72 -6.98 3.86
N MET A 38 -6.26 -7.71 2.89
CA MET A 38 -5.88 -9.08 2.53
C MET A 38 -4.91 -9.12 1.37
N GLY A 39 -4.69 -7.99 0.74
CA GLY A 39 -3.79 -7.79 -0.39
C GLY A 39 -4.07 -6.48 -1.09
N ALA A 40 -3.10 -6.04 -1.87
CA ALA A 40 -3.23 -4.83 -2.66
C ALA A 40 -2.49 -4.94 -3.99
N TYR A 41 -2.82 -4.08 -4.93
CA TYR A 41 -2.05 -3.91 -6.15
C TYR A 41 -1.90 -2.43 -6.53
N SER A 42 -0.83 -2.12 -7.24
CA SER A 42 -0.46 -0.78 -7.70
C SER A 42 0.10 -0.84 -9.13
N PRO A 43 -0.21 0.15 -10.01
CA PRO A 43 -1.13 1.26 -9.79
C PRO A 43 -2.58 0.78 -9.75
N ALA A 44 -3.50 1.59 -9.19
CA ALA A 44 -4.92 1.36 -9.25
C ALA A 44 -5.48 1.72 -10.64
N PRO A 45 -5.96 0.76 -11.46
CA PRO A 45 -6.43 1.07 -12.82
C PRO A 45 -7.64 1.99 -12.87
N ILE A 46 -8.45 1.99 -11.81
CA ILE A 46 -9.65 2.81 -11.71
C ILE A 46 -9.32 4.31 -11.52
N VAL A 47 -8.09 4.65 -11.15
CA VAL A 47 -7.64 6.05 -11.01
C VAL A 47 -6.92 6.47 -12.28
N ASP A 48 -7.69 6.88 -13.29
CA ASP A 48 -7.18 7.50 -14.50
C ASP A 48 -6.88 9.01 -14.30
N GLU A 49 -6.40 9.67 -15.34
CA GLU A 49 -6.06 11.10 -15.29
C GLU A 49 -7.26 12.00 -14.97
N ASN A 50 -8.47 11.63 -15.40
CA ASN A 50 -9.67 12.40 -15.13
C ASN A 50 -10.08 12.30 -13.67
N ILE A 51 -10.07 11.06 -13.13
CA ILE A 51 -10.34 10.80 -11.71
C ILE A 51 -9.27 11.48 -10.85
N GLU A 52 -7.99 11.40 -11.22
CA GLU A 52 -6.91 12.09 -10.52
C GLU A 52 -7.14 13.61 -10.44
N LYS A 53 -7.48 14.25 -11.54
CA LYS A 53 -7.82 15.68 -11.57
C LYS A 53 -8.97 16.01 -10.61
N LYS A 54 -10.01 15.17 -10.56
CA LYS A 54 -11.14 15.35 -9.64
C LYS A 54 -10.72 15.19 -8.18
N ILE A 55 -9.92 14.16 -7.87
CA ILE A 55 -9.36 13.94 -6.51
C ILE A 55 -8.59 15.19 -6.05
N ILE A 56 -7.70 15.67 -6.90
CA ILE A 56 -6.87 16.83 -6.56
C ILE A 56 -7.73 18.07 -6.33
N ASN A 57 -8.66 18.36 -7.22
CA ASN A 57 -9.41 19.62 -7.18
C ASN A 57 -10.55 19.63 -6.17
N LYS A 58 -11.27 18.48 -6.01
CA LYS A 58 -12.43 18.40 -5.13
C LYS A 58 -12.08 17.99 -3.68
N ILE A 59 -10.95 17.29 -3.47
CA ILE A 59 -10.62 16.70 -2.16
C ILE A 59 -9.29 17.26 -1.63
N VAL A 60 -8.19 17.05 -2.36
CA VAL A 60 -6.85 17.35 -1.86
C VAL A 60 -6.62 18.85 -1.63
N ARG A 61 -6.81 19.66 -2.66
CA ARG A 61 -6.60 21.13 -2.59
C ARG A 61 -7.48 21.80 -1.54
N PRO A 62 -8.80 21.55 -1.47
CA PRO A 62 -9.65 22.14 -0.44
C PRO A 62 -9.18 21.78 0.97
N THR A 63 -8.81 20.50 1.20
CA THR A 63 -8.36 20.02 2.50
C THR A 63 -7.05 20.69 2.94
N LEU A 64 -6.03 20.68 2.08
CA LEU A 64 -4.73 21.29 2.40
C LEU A 64 -4.85 22.82 2.57
N ASN A 65 -5.69 23.48 1.77
CA ASN A 65 -5.97 24.91 1.92
C ASN A 65 -6.69 25.23 3.25
N ALA A 66 -7.65 24.39 3.66
CA ALA A 66 -8.33 24.55 4.94
C ALA A 66 -7.37 24.42 6.13
N LEU A 67 -6.47 23.43 6.09
CA LEU A 67 -5.43 23.27 7.12
C LEU A 67 -4.47 24.47 7.16
N LYS A 68 -4.08 24.99 6.00
CA LYS A 68 -3.22 26.18 5.90
C LYS A 68 -3.92 27.43 6.47
N LYS A 69 -5.19 27.65 6.14
CA LYS A 69 -5.99 28.76 6.71
C LYS A 69 -6.08 28.67 8.23
N LYS A 70 -6.18 27.47 8.77
CA LYS A 70 -6.15 27.24 10.23
C LYS A 70 -4.75 27.37 10.86
N LYS A 71 -3.73 27.82 10.11
CA LYS A 71 -2.32 27.92 10.56
C LYS A 71 -1.72 26.57 11.02
N LYS A 72 -2.25 25.44 10.51
CA LYS A 72 -1.80 24.07 10.78
C LYS A 72 -1.47 23.34 9.46
N PRO A 73 -0.46 23.81 8.68
CA PRO A 73 -0.12 23.18 7.43
C PRO A 73 0.33 21.74 7.65
N TYR A 74 -0.17 20.82 6.83
CA TYR A 74 0.22 19.42 6.88
C TYR A 74 1.57 19.17 6.23
N LYS A 75 2.36 18.26 6.80
CA LYS A 75 3.64 17.81 6.25
C LYS A 75 3.80 16.30 6.47
N GLY A 76 4.05 15.55 5.40
CA GLY A 76 4.23 14.10 5.45
C GLY A 76 3.45 13.36 4.38
N PHE A 77 3.28 12.05 4.57
CA PHE A 77 2.45 11.21 3.70
C PHE A 77 0.98 11.41 4.02
N LEU A 78 0.19 11.68 2.99
CA LEU A 78 -1.26 11.80 3.08
C LEU A 78 -1.91 10.67 2.25
N TYR A 79 -2.57 9.76 2.91
CA TYR A 79 -3.43 8.76 2.32
C TYR A 79 -4.84 9.33 2.17
N VAL A 80 -5.40 9.21 0.98
CA VAL A 80 -6.77 9.58 0.66
C VAL A 80 -7.51 8.30 0.27
N GLY A 81 -8.34 7.79 1.17
CA GLY A 81 -9.22 6.65 0.94
C GLY A 81 -10.48 7.08 0.19
N LEU A 82 -10.74 6.45 -0.92
CA LEU A 82 -11.75 6.86 -1.88
C LEU A 82 -12.72 5.74 -2.21
N MET A 83 -13.99 6.10 -2.40
CA MET A 83 -14.96 5.31 -3.15
C MET A 83 -15.16 5.96 -4.52
N ILE A 84 -14.88 5.23 -5.60
CA ILE A 84 -15.11 5.69 -6.96
C ILE A 84 -16.40 5.08 -7.48
N LYS A 85 -17.38 5.93 -7.81
CA LYS A 85 -18.70 5.54 -8.30
C LYS A 85 -19.10 6.44 -9.47
N LYS A 86 -19.45 5.85 -10.62
CA LYS A 86 -19.85 6.56 -11.83
C LYS A 86 -18.83 7.66 -12.23
N ASN A 87 -17.53 7.32 -12.21
CA ASN A 87 -16.41 8.23 -12.50
C ASN A 87 -16.35 9.48 -11.60
N GLU A 88 -16.90 9.41 -10.37
CA GLU A 88 -16.76 10.44 -9.34
C GLU A 88 -16.07 9.86 -8.09
N PRO A 89 -15.04 10.54 -7.57
CA PRO A 89 -14.37 10.17 -6.33
C PRO A 89 -15.10 10.74 -5.12
N TYR A 90 -15.42 9.88 -4.17
CA TYR A 90 -15.99 10.24 -2.88
C TYR A 90 -14.95 9.93 -1.80
N LEU A 91 -14.68 10.88 -0.92
CA LEU A 91 -13.78 10.70 0.20
C LEU A 91 -14.41 9.78 1.26
N ILE A 92 -13.67 8.75 1.65
CA ILE A 92 -14.03 7.88 2.77
C ILE A 92 -13.29 8.37 4.02
N GLU A 93 -11.94 8.47 3.93
CA GLU A 93 -11.10 8.83 5.06
C GLU A 93 -9.78 9.44 4.62
N PHE A 94 -9.11 10.14 5.54
CA PHE A 94 -7.70 10.47 5.45
C PHE A 94 -6.91 9.66 6.47
N ASN A 95 -5.71 9.22 6.07
CA ASN A 95 -4.71 8.71 7.00
C ASN A 95 -3.39 9.48 6.83
N VAL A 96 -2.71 9.74 7.94
CA VAL A 96 -1.46 10.53 7.99
C VAL A 96 -0.21 9.63 7.91
N ARG A 97 -0.31 8.54 7.19
CA ARG A 97 0.70 7.50 6.99
C ARG A 97 0.49 6.77 5.67
N MET A 98 1.46 5.96 5.29
CA MET A 98 1.27 4.96 4.22
C MET A 98 0.29 3.87 4.68
N GLY A 99 -0.41 3.27 3.74
CA GLY A 99 -1.29 2.13 4.00
C GLY A 99 -0.53 0.81 4.19
N ASP A 100 -1.17 -0.15 4.78
CA ASP A 100 -0.71 -1.52 4.93
C ASP A 100 -1.88 -2.47 4.56
N PRO A 101 -1.86 -3.10 3.36
CA PRO A 101 -0.66 -3.51 2.61
C PRO A 101 -0.29 -2.65 1.37
N GLU A 102 -0.77 -1.42 1.23
CA GLU A 102 -0.51 -0.59 0.04
C GLU A 102 0.96 -0.14 -0.05
N CYS A 103 1.62 0.13 1.07
CA CYS A 103 3.05 0.48 1.10
C CYS A 103 3.90 -0.58 0.40
N GLN A 104 3.58 -1.86 0.61
CA GLN A 104 4.28 -3.02 0.05
C GLN A 104 4.14 -3.15 -1.47
N VAL A 105 3.21 -2.44 -2.09
CA VAL A 105 3.05 -2.44 -3.56
C VAL A 105 3.43 -1.10 -4.21
N ILE A 106 3.46 -0.02 -3.45
CA ILE A 106 3.84 1.32 -3.94
C ILE A 106 5.35 1.48 -3.94
N LEU A 107 6.03 1.23 -2.80
CA LEU A 107 7.47 1.47 -2.68
C LEU A 107 8.33 0.63 -3.64
N PRO A 108 8.05 -0.64 -3.97
CA PRO A 108 8.82 -1.38 -4.98
C PRO A 108 8.79 -0.75 -6.37
N ARG A 109 7.80 0.08 -6.66
CA ARG A 109 7.67 0.82 -7.91
C ARG A 109 8.40 2.17 -7.90
N LEU A 110 8.76 2.69 -6.73
CA LEU A 110 9.52 3.93 -6.63
C LEU A 110 10.92 3.76 -7.23
N LYS A 111 11.31 4.66 -8.14
CA LYS A 111 12.65 4.71 -8.75
C LYS A 111 13.55 5.72 -8.05
N SER A 112 12.95 6.81 -7.54
CA SER A 112 13.67 7.86 -6.81
C SER A 112 14.07 7.38 -5.40
N ASP A 113 15.12 7.99 -4.86
CA ASP A 113 15.58 7.74 -3.48
C ASP A 113 14.55 8.26 -2.46
N LEU A 114 13.98 7.35 -1.68
CA LEU A 114 12.95 7.66 -0.68
C LEU A 114 13.48 8.58 0.42
N LEU A 115 14.70 8.34 0.91
CA LEU A 115 15.29 9.17 1.96
C LEU A 115 15.47 10.60 1.49
N LYS A 116 15.95 10.81 0.25
CA LYS A 116 16.07 12.14 -0.35
C LYS A 116 14.72 12.83 -0.46
N ILE A 117 13.66 12.11 -0.87
CA ILE A 117 12.31 12.65 -0.93
C ILE A 117 11.85 13.11 0.46
N ILE A 118 12.01 12.26 1.49
CA ILE A 118 11.63 12.57 2.87
C ILE A 118 12.40 13.80 3.40
N LYS A 119 13.73 13.83 3.24
CA LYS A 119 14.56 14.97 3.67
C LYS A 119 14.11 16.28 3.01
N ASN A 120 13.86 16.26 1.72
CA ASN A 120 13.41 17.42 0.98
C ASN A 120 11.98 17.86 1.38
N THR A 121 11.10 16.90 1.71
CA THR A 121 9.77 17.19 2.23
C THR A 121 9.84 17.91 3.59
N VAL A 122 10.68 17.41 4.50
CA VAL A 122 10.89 18.04 5.82
C VAL A 122 11.42 19.45 5.68
N SER A 123 12.32 19.68 4.70
CA SER A 123 12.97 20.98 4.43
C SER A 123 12.18 21.90 3.50
N ASP A 124 10.91 21.61 3.19
CA ASP A 124 10.03 22.40 2.31
C ASP A 124 10.57 22.58 0.86
N LYS A 125 11.33 21.58 0.39
CA LYS A 125 11.94 21.54 -0.96
C LYS A 125 11.23 20.58 -1.92
N LEU A 126 10.00 20.19 -1.62
CA LEU A 126 9.26 19.20 -2.41
C LEU A 126 9.00 19.66 -3.84
N LYS A 127 8.80 20.96 -4.07
CA LYS A 127 8.56 21.56 -5.39
C LYS A 127 9.62 21.13 -6.41
N VAL A 128 10.89 21.16 -6.04
CA VAL A 128 12.04 20.85 -6.91
C VAL A 128 12.51 19.39 -6.79
N THR A 129 11.85 18.56 -5.99
CA THR A 129 12.22 17.16 -5.78
C THR A 129 11.59 16.27 -6.84
N PRO A 130 12.34 15.61 -7.72
CA PRO A 130 11.77 14.68 -8.69
C PRO A 130 11.31 13.38 -7.99
N ILE A 131 10.12 12.91 -8.35
CA ILE A 131 9.60 11.60 -7.92
C ILE A 131 9.30 10.78 -9.17
N ASN A 132 10.16 9.80 -9.43
CA ASN A 132 10.11 8.96 -10.61
C ASN A 132 9.63 7.55 -10.25
N TRP A 133 8.83 6.98 -11.12
CA TRP A 133 8.20 5.67 -10.94
C TRP A 133 8.62 4.69 -12.02
N LYS A 134 8.72 3.42 -11.65
CA LYS A 134 8.81 2.31 -12.61
C LYS A 134 7.43 2.10 -13.23
N LYS A 135 7.38 1.72 -14.52
CA LYS A 135 6.11 1.44 -15.23
C LYS A 135 5.47 0.10 -14.85
N ASN A 136 6.22 -0.77 -14.16
CA ASN A 136 5.77 -2.09 -13.76
C ASN A 136 4.54 -2.07 -12.86
N LYS A 137 3.80 -3.17 -12.85
CA LYS A 137 2.72 -3.48 -11.91
C LYS A 137 3.31 -4.14 -10.67
N CYS A 138 2.68 -3.96 -9.51
CA CYS A 138 3.07 -4.63 -8.27
C CYS A 138 1.82 -5.13 -7.56
N MET A 139 1.90 -6.30 -6.96
CA MET A 139 0.82 -6.90 -6.19
C MET A 139 1.39 -7.55 -4.94
N THR A 140 0.61 -7.56 -3.88
CA THR A 140 0.90 -8.29 -2.64
C THR A 140 -0.31 -9.11 -2.21
N VAL A 141 -0.07 -10.29 -1.66
CA VAL A 141 -1.07 -11.15 -1.03
C VAL A 141 -0.68 -11.35 0.42
N VAL A 142 -1.62 -11.14 1.32
CA VAL A 142 -1.42 -11.25 2.77
C VAL A 142 -1.82 -12.65 3.23
N LEU A 143 -0.89 -13.36 3.85
CA LEU A 143 -1.18 -14.59 4.57
C LEU A 143 -1.52 -14.28 6.02
N CYS A 144 -2.64 -14.83 6.47
CA CYS A 144 -3.19 -14.59 7.80
C CYS A 144 -3.16 -15.83 8.68
N SER A 145 -3.16 -15.63 9.98
CA SER A 145 -3.41 -16.69 10.95
C SER A 145 -4.83 -17.21 10.82
N LYS A 146 -5.01 -18.53 11.00
CA LYS A 146 -6.34 -19.17 10.97
C LYS A 146 -7.27 -18.50 11.99
N GLY A 147 -8.43 -18.05 11.53
CA GLY A 147 -9.45 -17.37 12.33
C GLY A 147 -9.50 -15.85 12.17
N TYR A 148 -8.45 -15.22 11.58
CA TYR A 148 -8.44 -13.78 11.29
C TYR A 148 -9.60 -13.40 10.32
N PRO A 149 -10.33 -12.26 10.52
CA PRO A 149 -10.10 -11.16 11.50
C PRO A 149 -10.72 -11.39 12.89
N GLY A 150 -11.37 -12.51 13.17
CA GLY A 150 -11.86 -12.86 14.50
C GLY A 150 -10.76 -13.37 15.43
N LYS A 151 -11.09 -14.24 16.39
CA LYS A 151 -10.09 -14.91 17.23
C LYS A 151 -9.19 -15.78 16.36
N TYR A 152 -7.89 -15.54 16.38
CA TYR A 152 -6.91 -16.24 15.54
C TYR A 152 -5.83 -16.92 16.36
N LEU A 153 -5.24 -17.97 15.78
CA LEU A 153 -4.16 -18.73 16.39
C LEU A 153 -2.84 -17.97 16.26
N LYS A 154 -2.08 -17.91 17.34
CA LYS A 154 -0.70 -17.39 17.39
C LYS A 154 0.30 -18.51 17.61
N ASN A 155 1.59 -18.18 17.57
CA ASN A 155 2.71 -19.06 17.89
C ASN A 155 2.77 -20.36 17.05
N LYS A 156 2.30 -20.30 15.80
CA LYS A 156 2.48 -21.41 14.85
C LYS A 156 3.77 -21.23 14.08
N ILE A 157 4.57 -22.30 13.99
CA ILE A 157 5.81 -22.29 13.20
C ILE A 157 5.48 -22.09 11.73
N ILE A 158 6.19 -21.17 11.10
CA ILE A 158 6.14 -20.93 9.65
C ILE A 158 7.26 -21.74 9.03
N LYS A 159 6.90 -22.90 8.47
CA LYS A 159 7.85 -23.82 7.88
C LYS A 159 8.39 -23.27 6.55
N ASN A 160 9.56 -23.73 6.14
CA ASN A 160 10.18 -23.48 4.84
C ASN A 160 10.42 -22.00 4.45
N ILE A 161 10.08 -21.02 5.27
CA ILE A 161 10.24 -19.59 4.91
C ILE A 161 11.68 -19.27 4.48
N ASN A 162 12.69 -19.81 5.16
CA ASN A 162 14.11 -19.61 4.87
C ASN A 162 14.60 -20.38 3.62
N LYS A 163 13.80 -21.31 3.07
CA LYS A 163 14.11 -22.09 1.86
C LYS A 163 13.58 -21.44 0.59
N ILE A 164 12.76 -20.41 0.71
CA ILE A 164 12.16 -19.74 -0.44
C ILE A 164 13.22 -18.87 -1.13
N LYS A 165 13.60 -19.26 -2.35
CA LYS A 165 14.48 -18.46 -3.21
C LYS A 165 13.65 -17.38 -3.91
N LEU A 166 13.91 -16.13 -3.59
CA LEU A 166 13.26 -14.95 -4.19
C LEU A 166 14.02 -14.49 -5.43
N LYS A 167 13.28 -14.04 -6.46
CA LYS A 167 13.83 -13.30 -7.60
C LYS A 167 13.99 -11.83 -7.22
N LYS A 168 14.75 -11.06 -8.02
CA LYS A 168 15.02 -9.62 -7.79
C LYS A 168 13.75 -8.76 -7.65
N ASN A 169 12.65 -9.18 -8.25
CA ASN A 169 11.36 -8.48 -8.23
C ASN A 169 10.33 -9.09 -7.27
N GLU A 170 10.78 -9.93 -6.35
CA GLU A 170 9.97 -10.61 -5.34
C GLU A 170 10.44 -10.26 -3.94
N THR A 171 9.51 -10.10 -3.01
CA THR A 171 9.81 -9.79 -1.61
C THR A 171 8.78 -10.47 -0.71
N ILE A 172 9.22 -10.94 0.44
CA ILE A 172 8.34 -11.38 1.53
C ILE A 172 8.52 -10.39 2.67
N PHE A 173 7.46 -9.66 3.00
CA PHE A 173 7.46 -8.78 4.17
C PHE A 173 6.89 -9.52 5.38
N HIS A 174 7.58 -9.39 6.50
CA HIS A 174 7.13 -9.86 7.79
C HIS A 174 6.23 -8.82 8.43
N ALA A 175 4.96 -9.18 8.67
CA ALA A 175 3.99 -8.36 9.40
C ALA A 175 3.88 -8.85 10.84
N GLY A 176 3.01 -9.80 11.11
CA GLY A 176 2.84 -10.39 12.44
C GLY A 176 3.67 -11.66 12.63
N THR A 177 4.98 -11.54 12.66
CA THR A 177 5.89 -12.68 12.89
C THR A 177 6.82 -12.41 14.08
N ARG A 178 7.35 -13.48 14.65
CA ARG A 178 8.38 -13.46 15.69
C ARG A 178 9.46 -14.49 15.37
N LEU A 179 10.72 -14.10 15.50
CA LEU A 179 11.86 -14.99 15.43
C LEU A 179 12.18 -15.50 16.86
N GLN A 180 12.27 -16.82 17.03
CA GLN A 180 12.67 -17.46 18.28
C GLN A 180 13.39 -18.77 17.97
N ASN A 181 14.57 -18.97 18.57
CA ASN A 181 15.39 -20.17 18.38
C ASN A 181 15.57 -20.53 16.88
N ASN A 182 15.92 -19.56 16.06
CA ASN A 182 16.11 -19.67 14.61
C ASN A 182 14.86 -20.14 13.82
N ALA A 183 13.70 -20.18 14.45
CA ALA A 183 12.41 -20.47 13.80
C ALA A 183 11.51 -19.24 13.78
N VAL A 184 10.77 -19.09 12.68
CA VAL A 184 9.81 -18.00 12.52
C VAL A 184 8.42 -18.48 12.92
N PHE A 185 7.75 -17.71 13.78
CA PHE A 185 6.41 -18.00 14.28
C PHE A 185 5.41 -16.91 13.88
N SER A 186 4.16 -17.31 13.67
CA SER A 186 3.04 -16.35 13.56
C SER A 186 2.78 -15.69 14.91
N ASN A 187 2.68 -14.35 14.93
CA ASN A 187 2.42 -13.56 16.14
C ASN A 187 1.38 -12.44 15.93
N GLY A 188 0.67 -12.46 14.82
CA GLY A 188 -0.37 -11.49 14.48
C GLY A 188 -1.48 -12.12 13.66
N GLY A 189 -2.52 -11.35 13.37
CA GLY A 189 -3.59 -11.76 12.48
C GLY A 189 -3.10 -11.83 11.04
N ARG A 190 -2.56 -10.71 10.51
CA ARG A 190 -1.80 -10.69 9.24
C ARG A 190 -0.35 -11.05 9.54
N VAL A 191 0.20 -12.03 8.83
CA VAL A 191 1.47 -12.68 9.18
C VAL A 191 2.58 -12.37 8.19
N LEU A 192 2.34 -12.64 6.90
CA LEU A 192 3.32 -12.43 5.84
C LEU A 192 2.66 -11.78 4.63
N ASN A 193 3.40 -10.93 3.92
CA ASN A 193 2.98 -10.34 2.66
C ASN A 193 3.90 -10.84 1.55
N PHE A 194 3.35 -11.60 0.61
CA PHE A 194 4.07 -12.06 -0.57
C PHE A 194 3.87 -11.06 -1.70
N THR A 195 4.93 -10.37 -2.07
CA THR A 195 4.92 -9.28 -3.04
C THR A 195 5.74 -9.62 -4.26
N SER A 196 5.22 -9.29 -5.44
CA SER A 196 5.96 -9.38 -6.69
C SER A 196 5.65 -8.19 -7.58
N SER A 197 6.60 -7.84 -8.46
CA SER A 197 6.39 -6.82 -9.49
C SER A 197 6.74 -7.34 -10.88
N GLY A 198 6.10 -6.79 -11.93
CA GLY A 198 6.29 -7.23 -13.30
C GLY A 198 5.50 -6.38 -14.30
N GLU A 199 5.48 -6.77 -15.57
CA GLU A 199 4.86 -6.00 -16.65
C GLU A 199 3.33 -6.00 -16.56
N ASN A 200 2.72 -7.10 -16.13
CA ASN A 200 1.28 -7.23 -16.02
C ASN A 200 0.86 -7.99 -14.75
N PHE A 201 -0.37 -7.77 -14.32
CA PHE A 201 -0.89 -8.35 -13.09
C PHE A 201 -1.03 -9.89 -13.13
N LEU A 202 -1.28 -10.49 -14.29
CA LEU A 202 -1.39 -11.95 -14.41
C LEU A 202 -0.07 -12.65 -14.07
N ASN A 203 1.04 -12.16 -14.62
CA ASN A 203 2.38 -12.70 -14.33
C ASN A 203 2.79 -12.46 -12.88
N VAL A 204 2.49 -11.27 -12.36
CA VAL A 204 2.74 -10.93 -10.95
C VAL A 204 1.99 -11.88 -10.02
N ARG A 205 0.70 -12.11 -10.27
CA ARG A 205 -0.13 -13.07 -9.51
C ARG A 205 0.43 -14.49 -9.57
N LYS A 206 0.82 -14.98 -10.77
CA LYS A 206 1.44 -16.30 -10.92
C LYS A 206 2.71 -16.44 -10.08
N ASN A 207 3.56 -15.41 -10.05
CA ASN A 207 4.78 -15.40 -9.24
C ASN A 207 4.47 -15.51 -7.74
N ILE A 208 3.51 -14.73 -7.24
CA ILE A 208 3.09 -14.77 -5.83
C ILE A 208 2.55 -16.15 -5.45
N LEU A 209 1.65 -16.73 -6.26
CA LEU A 209 1.10 -18.06 -5.99
C LEU A 209 2.17 -19.14 -5.99
N ARG A 210 3.19 -19.03 -6.88
CA ARG A 210 4.36 -19.93 -6.88
C ARG A 210 5.17 -19.83 -5.58
N LEU A 211 5.30 -18.62 -5.02
CA LEU A 211 6.01 -18.42 -3.74
C LEU A 211 5.22 -19.00 -2.58
N ILE A 212 3.92 -18.73 -2.53
CA ILE A 212 3.03 -19.22 -1.45
C ILE A 212 3.00 -20.74 -1.41
N LYS A 213 3.00 -21.42 -2.57
CA LYS A 213 3.03 -22.89 -2.64
C LYS A 213 4.31 -23.53 -2.08
N LYS A 214 5.37 -22.75 -1.85
CA LYS A 214 6.64 -23.24 -1.26
C LYS A 214 6.70 -23.12 0.25
N LEU A 215 5.74 -22.41 0.84
CA LEU A 215 5.62 -22.25 2.27
C LEU A 215 5.01 -23.51 2.90
#